data_127e97e4fbe6b66c6bf9b3128df084bb
#
_entry.id   127e97e4fbe6b66c6bf9b3128df084bb
#
_cell.length_a   1.000
_cell.length_b   1.000
_cell.length_c   1.000
_cell.angle_alpha   90.00
_cell.angle_beta   90.00
_cell.angle_gamma   90.00
#
_symmetry.space_group_name_H-M   'P 1'
#
loop_
_entity.id
_entity.type
_entity.pdbx_description
1 polymer ?
#
loop_
_entity_poly.entity_id
_entity_poly.type
_entity_poly.pdbx_seq_one_letter_code
_entity_poly.pdbx_strand_id
1 'polypeptide(L)'
;MSKVMEYLAGAADLFFPRVCIACGKPLHTDGQLCANCSEDVPLTRFWKLRENPMAESYNELIQKSMGQDTKYQPYGYAVALFYYKGGFREVTKSLKYRRNFREGRHFARELGKRLKESPLFADVDLVVPVPLHWMRRWRRGYNQAEIIAREVAEALGVPCDAKLLRRARRTATQTHLDAAGRARNVAGAFKLRRIPFKIPAPHHILLVDDVYTTGATIVACERAIRRAVGEGALKSAAGMEIGHLRISAATLACVEK
;
A
#
# COMPACT_ATOMS: atom_id res chain seq x y z
N MET A 1 15.29 -31.26 14.99
CA MET A 1 15.77 -30.08 15.75
C MET A 1 16.31 -30.58 17.08
N SER A 2 17.49 -30.10 17.53
CA SER A 2 18.13 -30.58 18.77
C SER A 2 17.35 -30.08 19.99
N LYS A 3 17.18 -30.91 21.04
CA LYS A 3 16.55 -30.52 22.32
C LYS A 3 17.15 -29.26 22.94
N VAL A 4 18.42 -28.99 22.66
CA VAL A 4 19.10 -27.73 23.07
C VAL A 4 18.50 -26.52 22.42
N MET A 5 18.08 -26.56 21.15
CA MET A 5 17.42 -25.43 20.48
C MET A 5 16.01 -25.17 21.02
N GLU A 6 15.29 -26.19 21.47
CA GLU A 6 13.99 -26.04 22.14
C GLU A 6 14.13 -25.40 23.52
N TYR A 7 15.13 -25.76 24.29
CA TYR A 7 15.43 -25.11 25.59
C TYR A 7 15.86 -23.66 25.42
N LEU A 8 16.69 -23.35 24.42
CA LEU A 8 17.11 -21.96 24.14
C LEU A 8 15.94 -21.12 23.61
N ALA A 9 15.04 -21.68 22.82
CA ALA A 9 13.83 -21.00 22.36
C ALA A 9 12.87 -20.73 23.54
N GLY A 10 12.67 -21.70 24.43
CA GLY A 10 11.87 -21.52 25.66
C GLY A 10 12.43 -20.47 26.61
N ALA A 11 13.76 -20.44 26.80
CA ALA A 11 14.41 -19.40 27.60
C ALA A 11 14.30 -18.01 26.93
N ALA A 12 14.43 -17.92 25.60
CA ALA A 12 14.23 -16.67 24.88
C ALA A 12 12.78 -16.15 24.98
N ASP A 13 11.78 -17.04 24.90
CA ASP A 13 10.37 -16.68 25.08
C ASP A 13 10.04 -16.19 26.49
N LEU A 14 10.83 -16.60 27.52
CA LEU A 14 10.67 -16.11 28.89
C LEU A 14 11.15 -14.65 29.05
N PHE A 15 12.24 -14.27 28.37
CA PHE A 15 12.80 -12.93 28.42
C PHE A 15 12.21 -11.98 27.35
N PHE A 16 11.72 -12.54 26.23
CA PHE A 16 11.12 -11.79 25.12
C PHE A 16 9.80 -12.44 24.68
N PRO A 17 8.77 -12.42 25.55
CA PRO A 17 7.50 -13.07 25.23
C PRO A 17 6.91 -12.47 23.96
N ARG A 18 6.39 -13.33 23.10
CA ARG A 18 5.60 -12.90 21.97
C ARG A 18 4.33 -12.25 22.49
N VAL A 19 4.01 -11.07 21.98
CA VAL A 19 2.85 -10.29 22.42
C VAL A 19 1.91 -9.99 21.26
N CYS A 20 0.63 -9.93 21.55
CA CYS A 20 -0.38 -9.50 20.60
C CYS A 20 -0.10 -8.07 20.16
N ILE A 21 0.03 -7.83 18.84
CA ILE A 21 0.36 -6.51 18.32
C ILE A 21 -0.69 -5.45 18.64
N ALA A 22 -1.96 -5.85 18.81
CA ALA A 22 -3.05 -4.92 19.05
C ALA A 22 -3.20 -4.56 20.54
N CYS A 23 -3.06 -5.51 21.47
CA CYS A 23 -3.33 -5.28 22.89
C CYS A 23 -2.14 -5.52 23.83
N GLY A 24 -1.02 -6.01 23.33
CA GLY A 24 0.19 -6.26 24.12
C GLY A 24 0.14 -7.51 25.03
N LYS A 25 -0.97 -8.25 25.08
CA LYS A 25 -1.06 -9.48 25.88
C LYS A 25 -0.13 -10.57 25.34
N PRO A 26 0.50 -11.38 26.21
CA PRO A 26 1.32 -12.50 25.79
C PRO A 26 0.56 -13.46 24.87
N LEU A 27 1.25 -14.00 23.89
CA LEU A 27 0.74 -15.00 22.96
C LEU A 27 1.33 -16.36 23.28
N HIS A 28 0.47 -17.36 23.39
CA HIS A 28 0.84 -18.77 23.57
C HIS A 28 0.87 -19.55 22.25
N THR A 29 0.61 -18.87 21.13
CA THR A 29 0.56 -19.44 19.79
C THR A 29 1.47 -18.65 18.83
N ASP A 30 1.75 -19.23 17.65
CA ASP A 30 2.55 -18.57 16.61
C ASP A 30 1.85 -17.41 15.88
N GLY A 31 0.68 -16.99 16.36
CA GLY A 31 -0.10 -15.88 15.80
C GLY A 31 0.54 -14.50 15.99
N GLN A 32 -0.11 -13.50 15.42
CA GLN A 32 0.23 -12.06 15.60
C GLN A 32 -0.81 -11.36 16.50
N LEU A 33 -1.97 -11.98 16.70
CA LEU A 33 -3.08 -11.52 17.50
C LEU A 33 -3.48 -12.60 18.49
N CYS A 34 -3.95 -12.21 19.68
CA CYS A 34 -4.69 -13.11 20.57
C CYS A 34 -6.10 -13.36 20.00
N ALA A 35 -6.79 -14.40 20.52
CA ALA A 35 -8.12 -14.79 20.03
C ALA A 35 -9.08 -13.58 19.97
N ASN A 36 -9.24 -12.85 21.06
CA ASN A 36 -10.13 -11.68 21.11
C ASN A 36 -9.79 -10.63 20.06
N CYS A 37 -8.50 -10.25 19.94
CA CYS A 37 -8.11 -9.26 18.94
C CYS A 37 -8.22 -9.79 17.51
N SER A 38 -8.16 -11.09 17.30
CA SER A 38 -8.37 -11.71 15.98
C SER A 38 -9.82 -11.57 15.52
N GLU A 39 -10.77 -11.67 16.43
CA GLU A 39 -12.20 -11.47 16.18
C GLU A 39 -12.56 -9.98 16.02
N ASP A 40 -11.86 -9.11 16.75
CA ASP A 40 -12.11 -7.65 16.80
C ASP A 40 -11.35 -6.85 15.73
N VAL A 41 -10.76 -7.49 14.72
CA VAL A 41 -10.09 -6.75 13.63
C VAL A 41 -11.11 -5.83 12.94
N PRO A 42 -10.90 -4.51 12.94
CA PRO A 42 -11.86 -3.56 12.39
C PRO A 42 -11.80 -3.56 10.85
N LEU A 43 -12.15 -4.68 10.23
CA LEU A 43 -12.11 -4.87 8.79
C LEU A 43 -13.03 -3.89 8.06
N THR A 44 -12.56 -3.27 7.00
CA THR A 44 -13.37 -2.36 6.16
C THR A 44 -14.33 -3.12 5.25
N ARG A 45 -13.91 -4.30 4.78
CA ARG A 45 -14.57 -5.11 3.74
C ARG A 45 -14.74 -4.38 2.40
N PHE A 46 -13.99 -3.30 2.14
CA PHE A 46 -14.07 -2.50 0.91
C PHE A 46 -13.74 -3.30 -0.35
N TRP A 47 -12.97 -4.38 -0.25
CA TRP A 47 -12.68 -5.27 -1.38
C TRP A 47 -13.91 -6.00 -1.95
N LYS A 48 -15.06 -5.93 -1.26
CA LYS A 48 -16.33 -6.47 -1.73
C LYS A 48 -17.22 -5.41 -2.39
N LEU A 49 -16.84 -4.14 -2.30
CA LEU A 49 -17.67 -3.00 -2.69
C LEU A 49 -16.96 -2.20 -3.78
N ARG A 50 -17.59 -2.09 -4.95
CA ARG A 50 -17.11 -1.22 -6.02
C ARG A 50 -17.05 0.23 -5.56
N GLU A 51 -18.11 0.68 -4.92
CA GLU A 51 -18.26 2.00 -4.33
C GLU A 51 -18.12 1.89 -2.81
N ASN A 52 -17.23 2.66 -2.25
CA ASN A 52 -16.97 2.73 -0.82
C ASN A 52 -16.33 4.09 -0.51
N PRO A 53 -16.36 4.58 0.74
CA PRO A 53 -15.87 5.92 1.09
C PRO A 53 -14.42 6.21 0.69
N MET A 54 -13.56 5.18 0.68
CA MET A 54 -12.16 5.34 0.26
C MET A 54 -12.06 5.49 -1.26
N ALA A 55 -12.82 4.70 -2.04
CA ALA A 55 -12.85 4.75 -3.50
C ALA A 55 -13.48 6.06 -4.01
N GLU A 56 -14.55 6.51 -3.39
CA GLU A 56 -15.18 7.81 -3.68
C GLU A 56 -14.19 8.95 -3.46
N SER A 57 -13.61 9.02 -2.26
CA SER A 57 -12.58 10.02 -1.94
C SER A 57 -11.38 9.98 -2.89
N TYR A 58 -10.96 8.79 -3.31
CA TYR A 58 -9.85 8.61 -4.23
C TYR A 58 -10.18 9.18 -5.62
N ASN A 59 -11.33 8.80 -6.19
CA ASN A 59 -11.74 9.26 -7.51
C ASN A 59 -12.06 10.77 -7.54
N GLU A 60 -12.68 11.32 -6.49
CA GLU A 60 -12.87 12.77 -6.37
C GLU A 60 -11.55 13.54 -6.38
N LEU A 61 -10.53 13.05 -5.64
CA LEU A 61 -9.21 13.67 -5.63
C LEU A 61 -8.54 13.63 -7.00
N ILE A 62 -8.70 12.52 -7.73
CA ILE A 62 -8.20 12.41 -9.10
C ILE A 62 -8.88 13.45 -9.99
N GLN A 63 -10.20 13.51 -9.99
CA GLN A 63 -10.97 14.50 -10.79
C GLN A 63 -10.54 15.94 -10.47
N LYS A 64 -10.48 16.31 -9.18
CA LYS A 64 -10.01 17.63 -8.74
C LYS A 64 -8.56 17.94 -9.16
N SER A 65 -7.73 16.91 -9.31
CA SER A 65 -6.30 17.08 -9.60
C SER A 65 -5.95 17.12 -11.09
N MET A 66 -6.81 16.60 -11.95
CA MET A 66 -6.55 16.40 -13.39
C MET A 66 -7.42 17.29 -14.29
N GLY A 67 -8.42 17.97 -13.73
CA GLY A 67 -9.33 18.83 -14.49
C GLY A 67 -10.32 18.05 -15.37
N GLN A 68 -10.78 18.67 -16.48
CA GLN A 68 -11.83 18.10 -17.33
C GLN A 68 -11.39 16.90 -18.19
N ASP A 69 -10.09 16.62 -18.30
CA ASP A 69 -9.55 15.50 -19.09
C ASP A 69 -9.87 14.11 -18.50
N THR A 70 -10.58 14.06 -17.37
CA THR A 70 -10.90 12.81 -16.67
C THR A 70 -12.13 12.08 -17.18
N LYS A 71 -12.89 12.64 -18.13
CA LYS A 71 -14.18 12.06 -18.64
C LYS A 71 -14.08 10.62 -19.16
N TYR A 72 -12.90 10.16 -19.50
CA TYR A 72 -12.65 8.85 -20.11
C TYR A 72 -11.78 7.91 -19.28
N GLN A 73 -11.53 8.25 -18.00
CA GLN A 73 -10.68 7.40 -17.18
C GLN A 73 -11.49 6.31 -16.48
N PRO A 74 -10.98 5.06 -16.48
CA PRO A 74 -11.63 3.98 -15.75
C PRO A 74 -11.70 4.32 -14.26
N TYR A 75 -12.83 3.99 -13.62
CA TYR A 75 -13.00 4.12 -12.17
C TYR A 75 -11.92 3.32 -11.44
N GLY A 76 -11.16 4.01 -10.58
CA GLY A 76 -10.12 3.39 -9.74
C GLY A 76 -10.74 2.83 -8.46
N TYR A 77 -10.51 1.55 -8.18
CA TYR A 77 -10.90 0.96 -6.91
C TYR A 77 -9.92 1.39 -5.83
N ALA A 78 -10.42 1.62 -4.61
CA ALA A 78 -9.55 1.92 -3.48
C ALA A 78 -10.02 1.16 -2.24
N VAL A 79 -9.11 0.42 -1.62
CA VAL A 79 -9.44 -0.47 -0.50
C VAL A 79 -8.39 -0.41 0.60
N ALA A 80 -8.84 -0.66 1.83
CA ALA A 80 -7.97 -0.91 2.97
C ALA A 80 -8.39 -2.21 3.65
N LEU A 81 -7.46 -2.91 4.29
CA LEU A 81 -7.79 -4.12 5.04
C LEU A 81 -8.61 -3.78 6.28
N PHE A 82 -8.18 -2.78 7.06
CA PHE A 82 -8.85 -2.40 8.31
C PHE A 82 -8.85 -0.87 8.53
N TYR A 83 -9.70 -0.41 9.44
CA TYR A 83 -9.69 0.98 9.90
C TYR A 83 -8.51 1.27 10.82
N TYR A 84 -7.86 2.42 10.66
CA TYR A 84 -6.73 2.88 11.46
C TYR A 84 -7.18 3.33 12.86
N LYS A 85 -7.59 2.39 13.71
CA LYS A 85 -8.11 2.67 15.05
C LYS A 85 -7.60 1.69 16.11
N GLY A 86 -7.72 2.09 17.36
CA GLY A 86 -7.34 1.25 18.51
C GLY A 86 -5.89 0.75 18.45
N GLY A 87 -5.67 -0.44 18.94
CA GLY A 87 -4.38 -1.13 18.95
C GLY A 87 -3.90 -1.53 17.56
N PHE A 88 -4.76 -1.62 16.55
CA PHE A 88 -4.39 -1.97 15.18
C PHE A 88 -3.53 -0.89 14.48
N ARG A 89 -3.45 0.33 15.04
CA ARG A 89 -2.47 1.34 14.62
C ARG A 89 -1.03 0.85 14.77
N GLU A 90 -0.78 -0.06 15.71
CA GLU A 90 0.55 -0.62 15.96
C GLU A 90 1.04 -1.48 14.80
N VAL A 91 0.16 -2.11 14.02
CA VAL A 91 0.52 -2.87 12.81
C VAL A 91 1.32 -2.01 11.83
N THR A 92 0.83 -0.80 11.54
CA THR A 92 1.52 0.10 10.59
C THR A 92 2.71 0.82 11.24
N LYS A 93 2.67 1.05 12.56
CA LYS A 93 3.80 1.63 13.29
C LYS A 93 4.95 0.64 13.42
N SER A 94 4.69 -0.66 13.64
CA SER A 94 5.72 -1.69 13.72
C SER A 94 6.51 -1.78 12.42
N LEU A 95 5.83 -1.71 11.27
CA LEU A 95 6.47 -1.60 9.96
C LEU A 95 7.34 -0.36 9.81
N LYS A 96 6.99 0.77 10.44
CA LYS A 96 7.73 2.03 10.31
C LYS A 96 8.95 2.14 11.23
N TYR A 97 8.86 1.60 12.43
CA TYR A 97 9.81 1.94 13.49
C TYR A 97 10.48 0.75 14.16
N ARG A 98 9.83 -0.43 14.21
CA ARG A 98 10.35 -1.58 14.94
C ARG A 98 11.08 -2.60 14.07
N ARG A 99 11.12 -2.42 12.75
CA ARG A 99 11.63 -3.39 11.77
C ARG A 99 11.01 -4.80 11.93
N ASN A 100 9.87 -4.87 12.55
CA ASN A 100 9.14 -6.12 12.71
C ASN A 100 8.32 -6.41 11.44
N PHE A 101 8.99 -7.02 10.47
CA PHE A 101 8.39 -7.34 9.18
C PHE A 101 7.43 -8.52 9.25
N ARG A 102 7.52 -9.36 10.28
CA ARG A 102 6.69 -10.56 10.42
C ARG A 102 5.21 -10.20 10.52
N GLU A 103 4.89 -9.24 11.39
CA GLU A 103 3.52 -8.76 11.59
C GLU A 103 3.00 -8.04 10.35
N GLY A 104 3.77 -7.12 9.79
CA GLY A 104 3.39 -6.40 8.59
C GLY A 104 3.16 -7.30 7.38
N ARG A 105 3.99 -8.32 7.19
CA ARG A 105 3.80 -9.34 6.15
C ARG A 105 2.55 -10.18 6.38
N HIS A 106 2.24 -10.53 7.63
CA HIS A 106 1.02 -11.27 7.94
C HIS A 106 -0.22 -10.52 7.44
N PHE A 107 -0.37 -9.24 7.81
CA PHE A 107 -1.50 -8.43 7.36
C PHE A 107 -1.46 -8.10 5.86
N ALA A 108 -0.27 -7.99 5.28
CA ALA A 108 -0.12 -7.79 3.84
C ALA A 108 -0.58 -9.02 3.04
N ARG A 109 -0.26 -10.24 3.51
CA ARG A 109 -0.77 -11.49 2.91
C ARG A 109 -2.29 -11.59 3.05
N GLU A 110 -2.82 -11.19 4.20
CA GLU A 110 -4.27 -11.19 4.40
C GLU A 110 -4.96 -10.21 3.44
N LEU A 111 -4.40 -8.99 3.25
CA LEU A 111 -4.87 -8.06 2.23
C LEU A 111 -4.81 -8.70 0.84
N GLY A 112 -3.67 -9.31 0.47
CA GLY A 112 -3.49 -9.98 -0.81
C GLY A 112 -4.52 -11.08 -1.07
N LYS A 113 -4.83 -11.92 -0.07
CA LYS A 113 -5.87 -12.94 -0.16
C LYS A 113 -7.25 -12.32 -0.45
N ARG A 114 -7.62 -11.24 0.28
CA ARG A 114 -8.90 -10.55 0.05
C ARG A 114 -9.01 -9.93 -1.33
N LEU A 115 -7.90 -9.40 -1.85
CA LEU A 115 -7.86 -8.85 -3.21
C LEU A 115 -7.99 -9.96 -4.26
N LYS A 116 -7.33 -11.10 -4.04
CA LYS A 116 -7.42 -12.26 -4.95
C LYS A 116 -8.83 -12.83 -5.03
N GLU A 117 -9.57 -12.82 -3.92
CA GLU A 117 -10.97 -13.27 -3.85
C GLU A 117 -11.95 -12.24 -4.45
N SER A 118 -11.51 -11.01 -4.70
CA SER A 118 -12.35 -9.92 -5.19
C SER A 118 -12.34 -9.84 -6.70
N PRO A 119 -13.51 -9.90 -7.38
CA PRO A 119 -13.59 -9.73 -8.83
C PRO A 119 -13.14 -8.33 -9.30
N LEU A 120 -13.11 -7.34 -8.39
CA LEU A 120 -12.68 -5.97 -8.70
C LEU A 120 -11.18 -5.86 -9.01
N PHE A 121 -10.37 -6.84 -8.57
CA PHE A 121 -8.93 -6.86 -8.72
C PHE A 121 -8.42 -8.04 -9.56
N ALA A 122 -9.33 -8.77 -10.21
CA ALA A 122 -8.98 -9.96 -11.00
C ALA A 122 -8.13 -9.62 -12.23
N ASP A 123 -8.25 -8.40 -12.76
CA ASP A 123 -7.52 -7.88 -13.92
C ASP A 123 -6.28 -7.07 -13.56
N VAL A 124 -5.86 -7.04 -12.28
CA VAL A 124 -4.60 -6.42 -11.87
C VAL A 124 -3.44 -7.20 -12.48
N ASP A 125 -2.55 -6.50 -13.19
CA ASP A 125 -1.41 -7.08 -13.86
C ASP A 125 -0.06 -6.51 -13.39
N LEU A 126 -0.07 -5.45 -12.59
CA LEU A 126 1.13 -4.87 -11.99
C LEU A 126 0.86 -4.27 -10.61
N VAL A 127 1.67 -4.62 -9.62
CA VAL A 127 1.66 -3.98 -8.30
C VAL A 127 2.84 -3.02 -8.16
N VAL A 128 2.55 -1.80 -7.71
CA VAL A 128 3.55 -0.73 -7.57
C VAL A 128 3.48 -0.13 -6.16
N PRO A 129 4.54 -0.24 -5.35
CA PRO A 129 4.58 0.40 -4.04
C PRO A 129 4.74 1.92 -4.18
N VAL A 130 4.05 2.66 -3.32
CA VAL A 130 4.28 4.10 -3.14
C VAL A 130 5.72 4.32 -2.65
N PRO A 131 6.54 5.13 -3.38
CA PRO A 131 7.95 5.27 -3.03
C PRO A 131 8.15 6.16 -1.82
N LEU A 132 8.99 5.70 -0.89
CA LEU A 132 9.45 6.50 0.22
C LEU A 132 10.54 7.48 -0.25
N HIS A 133 10.58 8.68 0.34
CA HIS A 133 11.66 9.64 0.05
C HIS A 133 13.03 9.02 0.40
N TRP A 134 14.05 9.24 -0.46
CA TRP A 134 15.36 8.61 -0.34
C TRP A 134 16.00 8.79 1.06
N MET A 135 15.86 9.97 1.70
CA MET A 135 16.39 10.25 3.02
C MET A 135 15.66 9.45 4.13
N ARG A 136 14.34 9.25 4.01
CA ARG A 136 13.60 8.38 4.93
C ARG A 136 13.94 6.92 4.69
N ARG A 137 14.15 6.53 3.42
CA ARG A 137 14.62 5.19 3.06
C ARG A 137 16.02 4.94 3.61
N TRP A 138 16.92 5.91 3.48
CA TRP A 138 18.27 5.81 4.07
C TRP A 138 18.22 5.65 5.59
N ARG A 139 17.45 6.48 6.30
CA ARG A 139 17.31 6.42 7.76
C ARG A 139 16.62 5.15 8.24
N ARG A 140 15.66 4.59 7.49
CA ARG A 140 14.92 3.37 7.83
C ARG A 140 15.58 2.11 7.30
N GLY A 141 16.33 2.20 6.20
CA GLY A 141 16.94 1.07 5.48
C GLY A 141 15.99 0.37 4.50
N TYR A 142 14.68 0.67 4.52
CA TYR A 142 13.65 -0.01 3.71
C TYR A 142 12.45 0.90 3.42
N ASN A 143 11.60 0.44 2.49
CA ASN A 143 10.29 1.04 2.20
C ASN A 143 9.18 0.08 2.68
N GLN A 144 8.37 0.50 3.64
CA GLN A 144 7.28 -0.33 4.17
C GLN A 144 6.22 -0.68 3.11
N ALA A 145 5.89 0.26 2.21
CA ALA A 145 4.97 0.00 1.11
C ALA A 145 5.51 -1.08 0.15
N GLU A 146 6.83 -1.18 -0.02
CA GLU A 146 7.45 -2.24 -0.83
C GLU A 146 7.27 -3.62 -0.20
N ILE A 147 7.37 -3.72 1.13
CA ILE A 147 7.15 -4.99 1.83
C ILE A 147 5.69 -5.44 1.63
N ILE A 148 4.73 -4.54 1.80
CA ILE A 148 3.31 -4.83 1.62
C ILE A 148 3.03 -5.22 0.16
N ALA A 149 3.54 -4.43 -0.80
CA ALA A 149 3.33 -4.64 -2.22
C ALA A 149 3.84 -6.00 -2.72
N ARG A 150 4.99 -6.47 -2.20
CA ARG A 150 5.53 -7.78 -2.58
C ARG A 150 4.64 -8.93 -2.11
N GLU A 151 4.15 -8.90 -0.88
CA GLU A 151 3.23 -9.91 -0.35
C GLU A 151 1.88 -9.91 -1.09
N VAL A 152 1.38 -8.71 -1.44
CA VAL A 152 0.15 -8.56 -2.24
C VAL A 152 0.36 -9.10 -3.66
N ALA A 153 1.46 -8.75 -4.31
CA ALA A 153 1.79 -9.21 -5.66
C ALA A 153 1.95 -10.75 -5.71
N GLU A 154 2.62 -11.33 -4.71
CA GLU A 154 2.75 -12.78 -4.56
C GLU A 154 1.38 -13.46 -4.44
N ALA A 155 0.48 -12.92 -3.61
CA ALA A 155 -0.86 -13.45 -3.44
C ALA A 155 -1.70 -13.37 -4.72
N LEU A 156 -1.58 -12.28 -5.50
CA LEU A 156 -2.28 -12.09 -6.77
C LEU A 156 -1.63 -12.90 -7.91
N GLY A 157 -0.37 -13.31 -7.78
CA GLY A 157 0.38 -13.98 -8.84
C GLY A 157 0.86 -13.05 -9.95
N VAL A 158 1.09 -11.76 -9.64
CA VAL A 158 1.48 -10.74 -10.60
C VAL A 158 2.82 -10.08 -10.23
N PRO A 159 3.53 -9.44 -11.18
CA PRO A 159 4.79 -8.76 -10.88
C PRO A 159 4.62 -7.57 -9.93
N CYS A 160 5.68 -7.30 -9.15
CA CYS A 160 5.81 -6.09 -8.33
C CYS A 160 6.99 -5.24 -8.83
N ASP A 161 6.73 -4.02 -9.32
CA ASP A 161 7.80 -3.09 -9.70
C ASP A 161 8.00 -1.98 -8.67
N ALA A 162 8.94 -2.21 -7.75
CA ALA A 162 9.34 -1.24 -6.73
C ALA A 162 10.22 -0.09 -7.27
N LYS A 163 10.58 -0.12 -8.56
CA LYS A 163 11.46 0.87 -9.20
C LYS A 163 10.73 1.77 -10.19
N LEU A 164 9.49 1.46 -10.55
CA LEU A 164 8.70 2.22 -11.52
C LEU A 164 8.56 3.69 -11.11
N LEU A 165 8.22 3.94 -9.85
CA LEU A 165 8.08 5.28 -9.29
C LEU A 165 9.26 5.66 -8.40
N ARG A 166 9.67 6.93 -8.45
CA ARG A 166 10.61 7.53 -7.50
C ARG A 166 10.07 8.83 -6.93
N ARG A 167 10.34 9.09 -5.68
CA ARG A 167 10.05 10.38 -5.05
C ARG A 167 11.26 11.30 -5.24
N ALA A 168 11.09 12.34 -6.07
CA ALA A 168 12.17 13.22 -6.50
C ALA A 168 12.39 14.43 -5.57
N ARG A 169 11.34 14.90 -4.87
CA ARG A 169 11.42 16.07 -3.98
C ARG A 169 11.18 15.70 -2.51
N ARG A 170 11.89 16.41 -1.61
CA ARG A 170 11.65 16.37 -0.18
C ARG A 170 10.40 17.21 0.10
N THR A 171 9.29 16.55 0.44
CA THR A 171 8.15 17.26 1.02
C THR A 171 8.39 17.38 2.51
N ALA A 172 8.39 18.62 3.04
CA ALA A 172 8.59 18.87 4.45
C ALA A 172 7.52 18.12 5.27
N THR A 173 7.97 17.47 6.35
CA THR A 173 7.05 16.91 7.34
C THR A 173 6.65 18.07 8.24
N GLN A 174 5.69 18.86 7.85
CA GLN A 174 5.06 19.80 8.76
C GLN A 174 3.85 19.09 9.35
N THR A 175 3.94 18.80 10.62
CA THR A 175 2.88 18.18 11.45
C THR A 175 1.63 19.06 11.54
N HIS A 176 1.67 20.29 11.03
CA HIS A 176 0.63 21.31 11.12
C HIS A 176 0.01 21.73 9.78
N LEU A 177 0.30 21.04 8.67
CA LEU A 177 -0.36 21.35 7.39
C LEU A 177 -1.77 20.76 7.36
N ASP A 178 -2.74 21.60 6.97
CA ASP A 178 -4.09 21.20 6.60
C ASP A 178 -4.11 20.25 5.37
N ALA A 179 -5.26 19.73 5.03
CA ALA A 179 -5.41 18.81 3.90
C ALA A 179 -4.98 19.44 2.56
N ALA A 180 -5.27 20.74 2.35
CA ALA A 180 -4.91 21.49 1.16
C ALA A 180 -3.39 21.73 1.06
N GLY A 181 -2.75 22.05 2.18
CA GLY A 181 -1.29 22.19 2.26
C GLY A 181 -0.56 20.86 2.00
N ARG A 182 -1.12 19.73 2.45
CA ARG A 182 -0.60 18.39 2.15
C ARG A 182 -0.70 18.04 0.67
N ALA A 183 -1.81 18.38 0.02
CA ALA A 183 -2.00 18.15 -1.41
C ALA A 183 -1.01 18.97 -2.26
N ARG A 184 -0.82 20.26 -1.96
CA ARG A 184 0.16 21.13 -2.65
C ARG A 184 1.60 20.66 -2.43
N ASN A 185 1.94 20.21 -1.23
CA ASN A 185 3.29 19.72 -0.88
C ASN A 185 3.69 18.45 -1.64
N VAL A 186 2.72 17.65 -2.09
CA VAL A 186 2.97 16.37 -2.77
C VAL A 186 2.89 16.51 -4.30
N ALA A 187 2.34 17.62 -4.81
CA ALA A 187 2.24 17.89 -6.24
C ALA A 187 3.65 17.93 -6.89
N GLY A 188 3.89 17.09 -7.88
CA GLY A 188 5.18 16.98 -8.58
C GLY A 188 6.32 16.30 -7.79
N ALA A 189 6.03 15.75 -6.60
CA ALA A 189 7.03 15.05 -5.79
C ALA A 189 7.43 13.68 -6.36
N PHE A 190 6.59 13.09 -7.21
CA PHE A 190 6.81 11.78 -7.80
C PHE A 190 7.12 11.90 -9.30
N LYS A 191 7.99 11.03 -9.76
CA LYS A 191 8.35 10.89 -11.18
C LYS A 191 8.43 9.42 -11.52
N LEU A 192 8.05 9.09 -12.76
CA LEU A 192 8.32 7.78 -13.31
C LEU A 192 9.83 7.65 -13.54
N ARG A 193 10.36 6.47 -13.28
CA ARG A 193 11.71 6.13 -13.70
C ARG A 193 11.63 5.72 -15.17
N ARG A 194 12.42 6.34 -16.05
CA ARG A 194 12.57 5.91 -17.45
C ARG A 194 13.23 4.53 -17.47
N ILE A 195 12.41 3.49 -17.44
CA ILE A 195 12.87 2.12 -17.68
C ILE A 195 11.96 1.61 -18.79
N PRO A 196 12.49 1.11 -19.90
CA PRO A 196 11.66 0.40 -20.87
C PRO A 196 10.99 -0.76 -20.11
N PHE A 197 9.67 -0.84 -20.19
CA PHE A 197 8.96 -1.98 -19.64
C PHE A 197 9.47 -3.24 -20.32
N LYS A 198 9.96 -4.18 -19.52
CA LYS A 198 10.27 -5.55 -19.97
C LYS A 198 9.01 -6.40 -20.16
N ILE A 199 7.85 -5.83 -19.86
CA ILE A 199 6.55 -6.47 -19.81
C ILE A 199 5.60 -5.70 -20.75
N PRO A 200 4.57 -6.33 -21.34
CA PRO A 200 3.50 -5.61 -22.03
C PRO A 200 2.98 -4.47 -21.17
N ALA A 201 2.54 -3.37 -21.79
CA ALA A 201 2.01 -2.23 -21.05
C ALA A 201 0.89 -2.69 -20.10
N PRO A 202 0.94 -2.33 -18.81
CA PRO A 202 -0.06 -2.79 -17.87
C PRO A 202 -1.43 -2.17 -18.17
N HIS A 203 -2.49 -2.96 -17.99
CA HIS A 203 -3.88 -2.49 -18.11
C HIS A 203 -4.46 -2.05 -16.77
N HIS A 204 -4.05 -2.69 -15.68
CA HIS A 204 -4.51 -2.36 -14.34
C HIS A 204 -3.35 -2.36 -13.33
N ILE A 205 -2.94 -1.17 -12.92
CA ILE A 205 -1.90 -0.99 -11.90
C ILE A 205 -2.54 -0.87 -10.52
N LEU A 206 -2.03 -1.63 -9.55
CA LEU A 206 -2.38 -1.50 -8.15
C LEU A 206 -1.30 -0.75 -7.38
N LEU A 207 -1.59 0.49 -6.95
CA LEU A 207 -0.75 1.27 -6.05
C LEU A 207 -0.92 0.79 -4.61
N VAL A 208 0.19 0.50 -3.92
CA VAL A 208 0.16 -0.02 -2.55
C VAL A 208 0.88 0.93 -1.60
N ASP A 209 0.24 1.26 -0.47
CA ASP A 209 0.83 2.02 0.64
C ASP A 209 0.44 1.39 2.00
N ASP A 210 0.97 1.91 3.11
CA ASP A 210 0.67 1.41 4.45
C ASP A 210 -0.66 1.96 5.01
N VAL A 211 -0.91 3.27 4.85
CA VAL A 211 -2.11 3.95 5.40
C VAL A 211 -2.67 4.97 4.41
N TYR A 212 -3.95 4.84 4.11
CA TYR A 212 -4.71 5.87 3.42
C TYR A 212 -5.25 6.89 4.44
N THR A 213 -4.73 8.10 4.40
CA THR A 213 -5.21 9.22 5.24
C THR A 213 -6.05 10.19 4.43
N THR A 214 -5.42 11.08 3.68
CA THR A 214 -6.07 12.02 2.77
C THR A 214 -6.05 11.56 1.31
N GLY A 215 -5.39 10.46 0.98
CA GLY A 215 -5.20 10.00 -0.40
C GLY A 215 -4.17 10.78 -1.24
N ALA A 216 -3.71 11.94 -0.75
CA ALA A 216 -2.86 12.85 -1.52
C ALA A 216 -1.58 12.20 -2.08
N THR A 217 -0.97 11.28 -1.34
CA THR A 217 0.25 10.58 -1.77
C THR A 217 -0.03 9.63 -2.93
N ILE A 218 -1.08 8.82 -2.81
CA ILE A 218 -1.48 7.84 -3.84
C ILE A 218 -1.91 8.56 -5.12
N VAL A 219 -2.74 9.60 -5.01
CA VAL A 219 -3.16 10.42 -6.16
C VAL A 219 -1.97 11.11 -6.84
N ALA A 220 -0.96 11.57 -6.09
CA ALA A 220 0.24 12.14 -6.70
C ALA A 220 1.10 11.10 -7.43
N CYS A 221 1.12 9.84 -6.97
CA CYS A 221 1.75 8.72 -7.69
C CYS A 221 0.98 8.40 -8.97
N GLU A 222 -0.34 8.32 -8.91
CA GLU A 222 -1.18 8.12 -10.08
C GLU A 222 -0.98 9.20 -11.14
N ARG A 223 -1.01 10.49 -10.74
CA ARG A 223 -0.73 11.60 -11.65
C ARG A 223 0.64 11.49 -12.33
N ALA A 224 1.66 11.03 -11.60
CA ALA A 224 2.99 10.81 -12.18
C ALA A 224 3.00 9.71 -13.23
N ILE A 225 2.22 8.63 -13.02
CA ILE A 225 2.06 7.55 -13.99
C ILE A 225 1.30 8.08 -15.22
N ARG A 226 0.13 8.68 -15.05
CA ARG A 226 -0.70 9.17 -16.16
C ARG A 226 0.01 10.23 -17.00
N ARG A 227 0.74 11.15 -16.39
CA ARG A 227 1.56 12.12 -17.12
C ARG A 227 2.59 11.43 -18.00
N ALA A 228 3.31 10.44 -17.47
CA ALA A 228 4.31 9.70 -18.23
C ALA A 228 3.68 8.88 -19.39
N VAL A 229 2.45 8.42 -19.20
CA VAL A 229 1.65 7.78 -20.25
C VAL A 229 1.33 8.80 -21.36
N GLY A 230 0.77 9.97 -21.00
CA GLY A 230 0.45 11.04 -21.96
C GLY A 230 1.67 11.60 -22.70
N GLU A 231 2.83 11.64 -22.06
CA GLU A 231 4.11 12.04 -22.67
C GLU A 231 4.74 10.93 -23.55
N GLY A 232 4.07 9.79 -23.72
CA GLY A 232 4.56 8.66 -24.50
C GLY A 232 5.76 7.92 -23.87
N ALA A 233 6.12 8.25 -22.63
CA ALA A 233 7.20 7.60 -21.89
C ALA A 233 6.88 6.14 -21.51
N LEU A 234 5.62 5.74 -21.63
CA LEU A 234 5.09 4.40 -21.46
C LEU A 234 4.58 3.84 -22.80
N LYS A 235 5.27 4.08 -23.88
CA LYS A 235 4.93 3.45 -25.16
C LYS A 235 5.11 1.94 -25.02
N SER A 236 4.04 1.20 -25.26
CA SER A 236 4.08 -0.24 -25.43
C SER A 236 4.90 -0.56 -26.68
N ALA A 237 5.65 -1.66 -26.65
CA ALA A 237 6.30 -2.20 -27.84
C ALA A 237 5.30 -2.59 -28.97
N ALA A 238 4.01 -2.54 -28.71
CA ALA A 238 2.92 -2.97 -29.60
C ALA A 238 2.02 -1.82 -30.12
N GLY A 239 2.36 -0.54 -29.90
CA GLY A 239 1.57 0.58 -30.44
C GLY A 239 0.15 0.74 -29.85
N MET A 240 -0.16 0.10 -28.71
CA MET A 240 -1.46 0.19 -28.09
C MET A 240 -1.67 1.59 -27.49
N GLU A 241 -2.77 2.24 -27.88
CA GLU A 241 -3.26 3.45 -27.19
C GLU A 241 -3.58 3.10 -25.74
N ILE A 242 -2.88 3.75 -24.80
CA ILE A 242 -3.05 3.51 -23.36
C ILE A 242 -4.32 4.24 -22.85
N GLY A 243 -5.38 4.27 -23.67
CA GLY A 243 -6.64 4.93 -23.35
C GLY A 243 -7.44 4.30 -22.20
N HIS A 244 -7.02 3.13 -21.70
CA HIS A 244 -7.80 2.36 -20.72
C HIS A 244 -7.01 1.91 -19.48
N LEU A 245 -5.86 2.54 -19.18
CA LEU A 245 -5.09 2.20 -17.99
C LEU A 245 -5.94 2.48 -16.72
N ARG A 246 -6.35 1.41 -16.03
CA ARG A 246 -6.92 1.52 -14.69
C ARG A 246 -5.81 1.63 -13.65
N ILE A 247 -5.98 2.51 -12.68
CA ILE A 247 -5.09 2.61 -11.52
C ILE A 247 -5.97 2.53 -10.28
N SER A 248 -5.69 1.57 -9.43
CA SER A 248 -6.39 1.33 -8.17
C SER A 248 -5.44 1.42 -6.99
N ALA A 249 -5.98 1.51 -5.79
CA ALA A 249 -5.19 1.67 -4.57
C ALA A 249 -5.53 0.60 -3.53
N ALA A 250 -4.50 0.09 -2.84
CA ALA A 250 -4.68 -0.79 -1.68
C ALA A 250 -3.75 -0.39 -0.53
N THR A 251 -4.28 -0.42 0.71
CA THR A 251 -3.51 -0.12 1.92
C THR A 251 -3.83 -1.11 3.03
N LEU A 252 -2.95 -1.22 4.03
CA LEU A 252 -3.28 -1.99 5.23
C LEU A 252 -4.37 -1.30 6.04
N ALA A 253 -4.30 0.03 6.15
CA ALA A 253 -5.27 0.76 6.94
C ALA A 253 -5.78 2.02 6.23
N CYS A 254 -6.99 2.46 6.58
CA CYS A 254 -7.50 3.79 6.25
C CYS A 254 -8.03 4.50 7.50
N VAL A 255 -7.95 5.82 7.51
CA VAL A 255 -8.59 6.64 8.53
C VAL A 255 -10.07 6.73 8.22
N GLU A 256 -10.89 6.42 9.22
CA GLU A 256 -12.34 6.62 9.15
C GLU A 256 -12.63 8.14 9.05
N LYS A 257 -13.45 8.53 8.09
CA LYS A 257 -13.89 9.93 7.90
C LYS A 257 -15.27 10.12 8.46
#